data_837839e03d2f98987ece431cd141737a
#
_entry.id   837839e03d2f98987ece431cd141737a
#
_cell.length_a   1.000
_cell.length_b   1.000
_cell.length_c   1.000
_cell.angle_alpha   90.00
_cell.angle_beta   90.00
_cell.angle_gamma   90.00
#
_symmetry.space_group_name_H-M   'P 1'
#
loop_
_entity.id
_entity.type
_entity.pdbx_description
1 polymer ?
#
loop_
_entity_poly.entity_id
_entity_poly.type
_entity_poly.pdbx_seq_one_letter_code
_entity_poly.pdbx_strand_id
1 'polypeptide(L)'
;MITFFRFLIFVVPISLFSFLYFFINDNDYYPGADLRVSDMPTFELTTLYDGSKINNLDLKGSFLINVWASWCITCRIEHGFLVNLSSKNIPIVGLNYKDERIDALEWLNKYEDPYGLIIHDFSGSLALDMGVTGAPETFLIKDGKIIAHFSGEVNKRVWGDVFIPVIKKEKVEWNDQI
;
A
#
# COMPACT_ATOMS: atom_id res chain seq x y z
N MET A 1 -8.16 37.66 -44.20
CA MET A 1 -7.64 36.29 -44.16
C MET A 1 -6.37 36.17 -43.27
N ILE A 2 -5.39 37.05 -43.42
CA ILE A 2 -4.12 37.05 -42.65
C ILE A 2 -4.33 37.30 -41.13
N THR A 3 -5.26 38.15 -40.74
CA THR A 3 -5.58 38.46 -39.32
C THR A 3 -6.24 37.29 -38.61
N PHE A 4 -7.08 36.54 -39.29
CA PHE A 4 -7.72 35.34 -38.73
C PHE A 4 -6.68 34.20 -38.47
N PHE A 5 -5.73 34.03 -39.38
CA PHE A 5 -4.63 33.05 -39.22
C PHE A 5 -3.68 33.40 -38.08
N ARG A 6 -3.41 34.72 -37.88
CA ARG A 6 -2.60 35.20 -36.74
C ARG A 6 -3.28 34.96 -35.39
N PHE A 7 -4.60 35.08 -35.34
CA PHE A 7 -5.38 34.80 -34.13
C PHE A 7 -5.33 33.29 -33.77
N LEU A 8 -5.47 32.41 -34.76
CA LEU A 8 -5.39 30.96 -34.55
C LEU A 8 -4.03 30.49 -34.00
N ILE A 9 -2.93 31.12 -34.37
CA ILE A 9 -1.58 30.80 -33.90
C ILE A 9 -1.45 30.98 -32.38
N PHE A 10 -2.22 31.87 -31.76
CA PHE A 10 -2.20 32.07 -30.31
C PHE A 10 -3.33 31.30 -29.59
N VAL A 11 -4.52 31.28 -30.16
CA VAL A 11 -5.70 30.68 -29.52
C VAL A 11 -5.57 29.15 -29.42
N VAL A 12 -5.07 28.50 -30.47
CA VAL A 12 -4.91 27.02 -30.46
C VAL A 12 -3.90 26.56 -29.42
N PRO A 13 -2.68 27.11 -29.30
CA PRO A 13 -1.75 26.68 -28.25
C PRO A 13 -2.27 27.01 -26.83
N ILE A 14 -2.92 28.17 -26.64
CA ILE A 14 -3.47 28.56 -25.34
C ILE A 14 -4.61 27.60 -24.93
N SER A 15 -5.52 27.27 -25.84
CA SER A 15 -6.60 26.31 -25.55
C SER A 15 -6.07 24.90 -25.30
N LEU A 16 -5.07 24.46 -26.05
CA LEU A 16 -4.41 23.18 -25.85
C LEU A 16 -3.68 23.13 -24.48
N PHE A 17 -2.97 24.21 -24.16
CA PHE A 17 -2.27 24.30 -22.87
C PHE A 17 -3.25 24.34 -21.69
N SER A 18 -4.35 25.11 -21.82
CA SER A 18 -5.42 25.16 -20.80
C SER A 18 -6.10 23.80 -20.66
N PHE A 19 -6.37 23.11 -21.76
CA PHE A 19 -6.95 21.76 -21.76
C PHE A 19 -6.01 20.75 -21.08
N LEU A 20 -4.72 20.74 -21.45
CA LEU A 20 -3.71 19.88 -20.84
C LEU A 20 -3.52 20.21 -19.35
N TYR A 21 -3.47 21.48 -18.99
CA TYR A 21 -3.36 21.92 -17.62
C TYR A 21 -4.57 21.44 -16.78
N PHE A 22 -5.79 21.61 -17.30
CA PHE A 22 -7.01 21.16 -16.65
C PHE A 22 -7.02 19.63 -16.52
N PHE A 23 -6.66 18.91 -17.59
CA PHE A 23 -6.62 17.44 -17.62
C PHE A 23 -5.56 16.85 -16.68
N ILE A 24 -4.40 17.50 -16.54
CA ILE A 24 -3.34 17.06 -15.62
C ILE A 24 -3.71 17.38 -14.17
N ASN A 25 -4.39 18.53 -13.94
CA ASN A 25 -4.72 18.99 -12.60
C ASN A 25 -6.01 18.39 -12.03
N ASP A 26 -6.84 17.75 -12.87
CA ASP A 26 -8.13 17.15 -12.47
C ASP A 26 -7.97 15.67 -12.04
N ASN A 27 -6.77 15.14 -12.07
CA ASN A 27 -6.49 13.80 -11.56
C ASN A 27 -5.97 13.90 -10.13
N ASP A 28 -6.80 13.51 -9.15
CA ASP A 28 -6.40 13.19 -7.77
C ASP A 28 -5.46 11.95 -7.73
N TYR A 29 -4.59 11.85 -8.73
CA TYR A 29 -3.68 10.73 -8.89
C TYR A 29 -2.38 10.98 -8.13
N TYR A 30 -2.25 10.31 -7.00
CA TYR A 30 -0.97 10.24 -6.30
C TYR A 30 -0.12 9.13 -6.96
N PRO A 31 1.07 9.43 -7.50
CA PRO A 31 1.91 8.41 -8.14
C PRO A 31 2.18 7.23 -7.20
N GLY A 32 1.93 6.01 -7.69
CA GLY A 32 2.05 4.78 -6.89
C GLY A 32 0.80 4.38 -6.11
N ALA A 33 -0.23 5.24 -6.03
CA ALA A 33 -1.48 4.89 -5.37
C ALA A 33 -2.48 4.25 -6.34
N ASP A 34 -3.14 3.19 -5.88
CA ASP A 34 -4.33 2.61 -6.51
C ASP A 34 -5.47 2.57 -5.50
N LEU A 35 -6.54 3.30 -5.78
CA LEU A 35 -7.70 3.43 -4.91
C LEU A 35 -8.92 2.66 -5.44
N ARG A 36 -8.71 1.74 -6.39
CA ARG A 36 -9.76 0.85 -6.87
C ARG A 36 -10.06 -0.21 -5.82
N VAL A 37 -11.34 -0.36 -5.52
CA VAL A 37 -11.79 -1.39 -4.58
C VAL A 37 -11.78 -2.75 -5.28
N SER A 38 -11.14 -3.74 -4.64
CA SER A 38 -11.13 -5.13 -5.09
C SER A 38 -11.26 -6.08 -3.88
N ASP A 39 -11.67 -7.31 -4.15
CA ASP A 39 -11.69 -8.32 -3.11
C ASP A 39 -10.26 -8.80 -2.80
N MET A 40 -10.00 -9.08 -1.53
CA MET A 40 -8.74 -9.71 -1.12
C MET A 40 -8.70 -11.14 -1.68
N PRO A 41 -7.59 -11.57 -2.31
CA PRO A 41 -7.45 -12.94 -2.81
C PRO A 41 -7.63 -13.99 -1.70
N THR A 42 -8.14 -15.16 -2.08
CA THR A 42 -8.14 -16.31 -1.18
C THR A 42 -6.74 -16.93 -1.14
N PHE A 43 -6.29 -17.29 0.05
CA PHE A 43 -4.98 -17.94 0.24
C PHE A 43 -5.02 -18.95 1.39
N GLU A 44 -4.06 -19.87 1.40
CA GLU A 44 -3.69 -20.71 2.52
C GLU A 44 -2.17 -20.71 2.61
N LEU A 45 -1.62 -20.07 3.63
CA LEU A 45 -0.19 -19.91 3.88
C LEU A 45 0.13 -20.25 5.34
N THR A 46 1.33 -19.88 5.79
CA THR A 46 1.73 -20.06 7.19
C THR A 46 2.18 -18.74 7.80
N THR A 47 2.06 -18.62 9.11
CA THR A 47 2.63 -17.53 9.88
C THR A 47 4.15 -17.61 9.93
N LEU A 48 4.82 -16.47 10.07
CA LEU A 48 6.29 -16.41 10.12
C LEU A 48 6.84 -17.02 11.42
N TYR A 49 6.20 -16.79 12.57
CA TYR A 49 6.74 -17.17 13.87
C TYR A 49 6.64 -18.67 14.16
N ASP A 50 5.45 -19.22 14.13
CA ASP A 50 5.17 -20.59 14.58
C ASP A 50 4.83 -21.55 13.45
N GLY A 51 4.66 -21.05 12.22
CA GLY A 51 4.31 -21.88 11.06
C GLY A 51 2.87 -22.38 11.08
N SER A 52 2.00 -21.83 11.92
CA SER A 52 0.58 -22.16 11.93
C SER A 52 -0.08 -21.79 10.61
N LYS A 53 -1.09 -22.55 10.19
CA LYS A 53 -1.84 -22.25 8.97
C LYS A 53 -2.68 -21.01 9.17
N ILE A 54 -2.73 -20.20 8.14
CA ILE A 54 -3.54 -18.98 8.07
C ILE A 54 -4.16 -18.83 6.67
N ASN A 55 -5.36 -18.28 6.63
CA ASN A 55 -6.08 -18.02 5.39
C ASN A 55 -6.80 -16.65 5.47
N ASN A 56 -7.42 -16.21 4.36
CA ASN A 56 -8.11 -14.92 4.30
C ASN A 56 -9.32 -14.80 5.25
N LEU A 57 -9.92 -15.88 5.71
CA LEU A 57 -11.06 -15.86 6.63
C LEU A 57 -10.65 -15.60 8.09
N ASP A 58 -9.37 -15.79 8.38
CA ASP A 58 -8.79 -15.51 9.71
C ASP A 58 -8.53 -14.02 9.90
N LEU A 59 -8.45 -13.25 8.81
CA LEU A 59 -8.21 -11.81 8.79
C LEU A 59 -9.55 -11.05 8.76
N LYS A 60 -9.88 -10.36 9.84
CA LYS A 60 -11.17 -9.66 9.99
C LYS A 60 -11.02 -8.18 10.29
N GLY A 61 -12.04 -7.41 9.93
CA GLY A 61 -12.09 -5.97 10.21
C GLY A 61 -11.19 -5.15 9.30
N SER A 62 -10.57 -4.12 9.85
CA SER A 62 -9.75 -3.18 9.08
C SER A 62 -8.31 -3.21 9.55
N PHE A 63 -7.36 -3.32 8.64
CA PHE A 63 -5.92 -3.41 8.91
C PHE A 63 -5.11 -3.00 7.68
N LEU A 64 -3.83 -2.76 7.90
CA LEU A 64 -2.86 -2.62 6.82
C LEU A 64 -2.23 -3.99 6.52
N ILE A 65 -1.97 -4.27 5.24
CA ILE A 65 -0.99 -5.29 4.84
C ILE A 65 0.22 -4.55 4.30
N ASN A 66 1.37 -4.77 4.92
CA ASN A 66 2.64 -4.26 4.42
C ASN A 66 3.49 -5.40 3.88
N VAL A 67 3.85 -5.30 2.61
CA VAL A 67 4.71 -6.25 1.90
C VAL A 67 6.16 -5.88 2.13
N TRP A 68 6.93 -6.79 2.71
CA TRP A 68 8.30 -6.53 3.10
C TRP A 68 9.20 -7.77 2.98
N ALA A 69 10.50 -7.57 3.05
CA ALA A 69 11.49 -8.64 3.14
C ALA A 69 12.77 -8.17 3.82
N SER A 70 13.54 -9.10 4.38
CA SER A 70 14.82 -8.79 5.04
C SER A 70 15.87 -8.22 4.07
N TRP A 71 15.84 -8.66 2.83
CA TRP A 71 16.72 -8.19 1.75
C TRP A 71 16.34 -6.82 1.17
N CYS A 72 15.16 -6.27 1.54
CA CYS A 72 14.62 -5.04 0.97
C CYS A 72 15.16 -3.79 1.70
N ILE A 73 16.03 -3.04 1.05
CA ILE A 73 16.64 -1.82 1.63
C ILE A 73 15.59 -0.73 1.86
N THR A 74 14.65 -0.55 0.93
CA THR A 74 13.60 0.48 1.03
C THR A 74 12.60 0.15 2.14
N CYS A 75 12.33 -1.14 2.39
CA CYS A 75 11.52 -1.57 3.54
C CYS A 75 12.11 -1.11 4.87
N ARG A 76 13.44 -1.09 4.98
CA ARG A 76 14.13 -0.59 6.17
C ARG A 76 13.94 0.93 6.36
N ILE A 77 13.82 1.69 5.27
CA ILE A 77 13.62 3.15 5.35
C ILE A 77 12.23 3.46 5.92
N GLU A 78 11.18 2.76 5.48
CA GLU A 78 9.81 2.98 5.97
C GLU A 78 9.57 2.40 7.36
N HIS A 79 10.37 1.43 7.80
CA HIS A 79 10.11 0.61 8.99
C HIS A 79 9.83 1.41 10.26
N GLY A 80 10.62 2.44 10.54
CA GLY A 80 10.41 3.32 11.69
C GLY A 80 9.05 4.06 11.64
N PHE A 81 8.53 4.30 10.44
CA PHE A 81 7.20 4.87 10.30
C PHE A 81 6.10 3.84 10.61
N LEU A 82 6.27 2.58 10.19
CA LEU A 82 5.35 1.49 10.54
C LEU A 82 5.33 1.22 12.05
N VAL A 83 6.48 1.22 12.72
CA VAL A 83 6.57 1.15 14.19
C VAL A 83 5.78 2.29 14.84
N ASN A 84 5.88 3.53 14.32
CA ASN A 84 5.09 4.66 14.82
C ASN A 84 3.58 4.50 14.56
N LEU A 85 3.16 3.88 13.46
CA LEU A 85 1.73 3.57 13.22
C LEU A 85 1.23 2.49 14.18
N SER A 86 1.98 1.41 14.35
CA SER A 86 1.66 0.32 15.28
C SER A 86 1.54 0.83 16.72
N SER A 87 2.44 1.72 17.18
CA SER A 87 2.36 2.34 18.51
C SER A 87 1.11 3.20 18.73
N LYS A 88 0.38 3.53 17.68
CA LYS A 88 -0.91 4.23 17.70
C LYS A 88 -2.11 3.29 17.55
N ASN A 89 -1.89 2.00 17.78
CA ASN A 89 -2.91 0.95 17.65
C ASN A 89 -3.52 0.85 16.24
N ILE A 90 -2.72 1.13 15.20
CA ILE A 90 -3.11 0.84 13.82
C ILE A 90 -2.67 -0.60 13.53
N PRO A 91 -3.60 -1.54 13.31
CA PRO A 91 -3.27 -2.94 13.07
C PRO A 91 -2.51 -3.09 11.75
N ILE A 92 -1.36 -3.77 11.79
CA ILE A 92 -0.52 -4.03 10.63
C ILE A 92 -0.23 -5.53 10.54
N VAL A 93 -0.58 -6.12 9.41
CA VAL A 93 -0.19 -7.48 9.02
C VAL A 93 1.04 -7.38 8.13
N GLY A 94 2.11 -8.06 8.49
CA GLY A 94 3.27 -8.20 7.62
C GLY A 94 3.04 -9.30 6.58
N LEU A 95 3.26 -9.02 5.30
CA LEU A 95 3.38 -10.02 4.25
C LEU A 95 4.86 -10.17 3.92
N ASN A 96 5.51 -11.17 4.51
CA ASN A 96 6.93 -11.42 4.28
C ASN A 96 7.12 -12.13 2.94
N TYR A 97 7.68 -11.41 1.97
CA TYR A 97 7.66 -11.73 0.55
C TYR A 97 8.99 -12.30 0.06
N LYS A 98 8.96 -13.54 -0.44
CA LYS A 98 10.14 -14.22 -1.05
C LYS A 98 11.40 -14.10 -0.19
N ASP A 99 11.27 -14.44 1.07
CA ASP A 99 12.31 -14.26 2.08
C ASP A 99 12.53 -15.55 2.86
N GLU A 100 13.74 -15.77 3.31
CA GLU A 100 14.04 -16.89 4.20
C GLU A 100 13.53 -16.58 5.61
N ARG A 101 12.86 -17.57 6.22
CA ARG A 101 12.28 -17.40 7.56
C ARG A 101 13.29 -16.91 8.59
N ILE A 102 14.51 -17.46 8.55
CA ILE A 102 15.55 -17.11 9.53
C ILE A 102 16.01 -15.68 9.37
N ASP A 103 16.19 -15.23 8.12
CA ASP A 103 16.65 -13.87 7.82
C ASP A 103 15.57 -12.85 8.23
N ALA A 104 14.30 -13.16 7.95
CA ALA A 104 13.18 -12.34 8.35
C ALA A 104 13.08 -12.19 9.88
N LEU A 105 13.23 -13.27 10.64
CA LEU A 105 13.21 -13.24 12.11
C LEU A 105 14.40 -12.48 12.70
N GLU A 106 15.61 -12.66 12.15
CA GLU A 106 16.78 -11.90 12.58
C GLU A 106 16.61 -10.40 12.29
N TRP A 107 16.00 -10.06 11.16
CA TRP A 107 15.74 -8.68 10.79
C TRP A 107 14.75 -8.01 11.76
N LEU A 108 13.63 -8.67 12.10
CA LEU A 108 12.65 -8.15 13.07
C LEU A 108 13.25 -8.01 14.48
N ASN A 109 14.04 -8.99 14.92
CA ASN A 109 14.72 -8.90 16.21
C ASN A 109 15.68 -7.70 16.28
N LYS A 110 16.26 -7.28 15.17
CA LYS A 110 17.19 -6.16 15.07
C LYS A 110 16.52 -4.79 14.97
N TYR A 111 15.35 -4.71 14.32
CA TYR A 111 14.74 -3.44 13.93
C TYR A 111 13.35 -3.20 14.53
N GLU A 112 12.95 -4.00 15.52
CA GLU A 112 11.61 -4.05 16.14
C GLU A 112 10.56 -4.70 15.23
N ASP A 113 9.44 -5.11 15.80
CA ASP A 113 8.34 -5.73 15.08
C ASP A 113 7.07 -4.85 15.19
N PRO A 114 6.64 -4.20 14.08
CA PRO A 114 5.43 -3.41 14.05
C PRO A 114 4.17 -4.24 13.78
N TYR A 115 4.29 -5.53 13.52
CA TYR A 115 3.22 -6.37 12.99
C TYR A 115 2.51 -7.13 14.11
N GLY A 116 1.17 -7.11 14.13
CA GLY A 116 0.38 -7.98 15.00
C GLY A 116 0.38 -9.45 14.54
N LEU A 117 0.60 -9.65 13.23
CA LEU A 117 0.65 -10.95 12.58
C LEU A 117 1.58 -10.85 11.36
N ILE A 118 2.31 -11.93 11.04
CA ILE A 118 3.12 -11.99 9.83
C ILE A 118 2.81 -13.25 9.03
N ILE A 119 2.38 -13.06 7.79
CA ILE A 119 2.18 -14.13 6.80
C ILE A 119 3.50 -14.35 6.07
N HIS A 120 3.96 -15.59 6.03
CA HIS A 120 5.18 -15.98 5.33
C HIS A 120 4.86 -16.46 3.91
N ASP A 121 4.98 -15.58 2.95
CA ASP A 121 4.75 -15.86 1.52
C ASP A 121 6.08 -16.13 0.80
N PHE A 122 6.69 -17.26 1.14
CA PHE A 122 7.99 -17.67 0.59
C PHE A 122 7.99 -17.76 -0.94
N SER A 123 6.90 -18.27 -1.52
CA SER A 123 6.74 -18.36 -2.98
C SER A 123 6.41 -17.02 -3.63
N GLY A 124 5.86 -16.07 -2.89
CA GLY A 124 5.34 -14.82 -3.40
C GLY A 124 3.99 -14.96 -4.09
N SER A 125 3.26 -16.05 -3.83
CA SER A 125 1.99 -16.34 -4.51
C SER A 125 0.89 -15.35 -4.12
N LEU A 126 0.72 -15.09 -2.81
CA LEU A 126 -0.28 -14.12 -2.34
C LEU A 126 0.06 -12.71 -2.80
N ALA A 127 1.32 -12.32 -2.70
CA ALA A 127 1.77 -11.02 -3.19
C ALA A 127 1.45 -10.85 -4.68
N LEU A 128 1.70 -11.87 -5.50
CA LEU A 128 1.38 -11.84 -6.93
C LEU A 128 -0.13 -11.70 -7.18
N ASP A 129 -0.95 -12.48 -6.47
CA ASP A 129 -2.42 -12.44 -6.60
C ASP A 129 -2.99 -11.07 -6.13
N MET A 130 -2.34 -10.39 -5.19
CA MET A 130 -2.66 -9.02 -4.79
C MET A 130 -2.17 -7.96 -5.77
N GLY A 131 -1.41 -8.33 -6.81
CA GLY A 131 -0.87 -7.40 -7.80
C GLY A 131 0.40 -6.67 -7.35
N VAL A 132 1.12 -7.22 -6.36
CA VAL A 132 2.40 -6.68 -5.89
C VAL A 132 3.44 -6.74 -7.00
N THR A 133 4.12 -5.63 -7.24
CA THR A 133 5.20 -5.50 -8.23
C THR A 133 6.58 -5.57 -7.60
N GLY A 134 6.66 -5.31 -6.29
CA GLY A 134 7.91 -5.36 -5.51
C GLY A 134 7.66 -5.03 -4.03
N ALA A 135 8.75 -4.95 -3.25
CA ALA A 135 8.68 -4.51 -1.87
C ALA A 135 9.44 -3.18 -1.71
N PRO A 136 8.95 -2.23 -0.90
CA PRO A 136 7.73 -2.31 -0.09
C PRO A 136 6.48 -1.89 -0.87
N GLU A 137 5.34 -2.47 -0.50
CA GLU A 137 4.01 -2.02 -0.89
C GLU A 137 3.05 -2.14 0.29
N THR A 138 2.08 -1.24 0.39
CA THR A 138 1.13 -1.24 1.50
C THR A 138 -0.31 -1.17 1.01
N PHE A 139 -1.14 -2.04 1.55
CA PHE A 139 -2.56 -2.14 1.28
C PHE A 139 -3.37 -1.75 2.50
N LEU A 140 -4.49 -1.07 2.30
CA LEU A 140 -5.51 -0.85 3.32
C LEU A 140 -6.66 -1.81 3.06
N ILE A 141 -6.89 -2.67 4.02
CA ILE A 141 -7.96 -3.68 3.97
C ILE A 141 -9.12 -3.21 4.85
N LYS A 142 -10.34 -3.45 4.40
CA LYS A 142 -11.56 -3.30 5.18
C LYS A 142 -12.53 -4.41 4.82
N ASP A 143 -12.90 -5.23 5.81
CA ASP A 143 -13.89 -6.32 5.68
C ASP A 143 -13.62 -7.23 4.46
N GLY A 144 -12.37 -7.66 4.30
CA GLY A 144 -11.94 -8.54 3.21
C GLY A 144 -11.78 -7.86 1.84
N LYS A 145 -11.84 -6.53 1.78
CA LYS A 145 -11.63 -5.76 0.55
C LYS A 145 -10.39 -4.89 0.65
N ILE A 146 -9.62 -4.86 -0.43
CA ILE A 146 -8.57 -3.88 -0.65
C ILE A 146 -9.26 -2.56 -1.05
N ILE A 147 -9.08 -1.51 -0.26
CA ILE A 147 -9.70 -0.19 -0.50
C ILE A 147 -8.69 0.91 -0.84
N ALA A 148 -7.41 0.66 -0.59
CA ALA A 148 -6.29 1.45 -1.08
C ALA A 148 -5.05 0.58 -1.17
N HIS A 149 -4.19 0.89 -2.14
CA HIS A 149 -2.89 0.28 -2.35
C HIS A 149 -1.88 1.36 -2.70
N PHE A 150 -0.68 1.25 -2.16
CA PHE A 150 0.42 2.13 -2.47
C PHE A 150 1.69 1.31 -2.75
N SER A 151 2.25 1.50 -3.96
CA SER A 151 3.54 0.90 -4.36
C SER A 151 4.67 1.85 -4.02
N GLY A 152 5.52 1.45 -3.07
CA GLY A 152 6.66 2.21 -2.57
C GLY A 152 6.62 2.37 -1.06
N GLU A 153 7.59 3.10 -0.51
CA GLU A 153 7.70 3.34 0.93
C GLU A 153 6.57 4.22 1.47
N VAL A 154 5.95 3.80 2.55
CA VAL A 154 4.99 4.62 3.29
C VAL A 154 5.72 5.49 4.30
N ASN A 155 5.51 6.80 4.17
CA ASN A 155 6.02 7.82 5.07
C ASN A 155 4.91 8.77 5.48
N LYS A 156 5.21 9.77 6.30
CA LYS A 156 4.21 10.74 6.80
C LYS A 156 3.43 11.43 5.66
N ARG A 157 4.08 11.71 4.53
CA ARG A 157 3.44 12.37 3.39
C ARG A 157 2.47 11.43 2.70
N VAL A 158 2.93 10.23 2.32
CA VAL A 158 2.09 9.18 1.69
C VAL A 158 0.91 8.85 2.60
N TRP A 159 1.15 8.67 3.89
CA TRP A 159 0.10 8.42 4.87
C TRP A 159 -0.97 9.52 4.86
N GLY A 160 -0.55 10.79 4.87
CA GLY A 160 -1.44 11.94 4.86
C GLY A 160 -2.21 12.14 3.55
N ASP A 161 -1.54 11.91 2.42
CA ASP A 161 -2.08 12.24 1.10
C ASP A 161 -2.87 11.06 0.47
N VAL A 162 -2.53 9.80 0.80
CA VAL A 162 -3.16 8.60 0.23
C VAL A 162 -4.10 7.92 1.22
N PHE A 163 -3.58 7.52 2.40
CA PHE A 163 -4.35 6.66 3.30
C PHE A 163 -5.39 7.44 4.13
N ILE A 164 -5.03 8.58 4.71
CA ILE A 164 -5.95 9.35 5.56
C ILE A 164 -7.23 9.77 4.83
N PRO A 165 -7.22 10.24 3.58
CA PRO A 165 -8.45 10.55 2.84
C PRO A 165 -9.36 9.33 2.68
N VAL A 166 -8.79 8.16 2.35
CA VAL A 166 -9.55 6.91 2.20
C VAL A 166 -10.11 6.44 3.55
N ILE A 167 -9.29 6.46 4.61
CA ILE A 167 -9.73 6.11 5.97
C ILE A 167 -10.93 6.94 6.40
N LYS A 168 -10.91 8.26 6.15
CA LYS A 168 -12.02 9.16 6.48
C LYS A 168 -13.26 8.90 5.61
N LYS A 169 -13.07 8.76 4.30
CA LYS A 169 -14.14 8.51 3.33
C LYS A 169 -14.88 7.21 3.64
N GLU A 170 -14.12 6.15 3.85
CA GLU A 170 -14.64 4.79 4.08
C GLU A 170 -14.99 4.54 5.55
N LYS A 171 -14.79 5.52 6.45
CA LYS A 171 -15.06 5.41 7.90
C LYS A 171 -14.39 4.16 8.48
N VAL A 172 -13.09 4.03 8.24
CA VAL A 172 -12.31 2.89 8.73
C VAL A 172 -12.19 3.00 10.25
N GLU A 173 -12.62 1.96 10.93
CA GLU A 173 -12.43 1.77 12.37
C GLU A 173 -11.42 0.63 12.58
N TRP A 174 -10.42 0.89 13.43
CA TRP A 174 -9.41 -0.10 13.75
C TRP A 174 -9.92 -1.00 14.87
N ASN A 175 -10.00 -2.30 14.62
CA ASN A 175 -10.43 -3.27 15.61
C ASN A 175 -9.22 -4.06 16.11
N ASP A 176 -9.10 -4.22 17.43
CA ASP A 176 -8.01 -4.93 18.12
C ASP A 176 -8.06 -6.47 17.92
N GLN A 177 -8.44 -6.97 16.74
CA GLN A 177 -8.71 -8.39 16.50
C GLN A 177 -7.73 -9.08 15.52
N ILE A 178 -6.48 -8.64 15.46
CA ILE A 178 -5.41 -9.33 14.72
C ILE A 178 -4.31 -9.72 15.67
#